data_1068796f051bb0926f5661e8fe41ad42
#
_entry.id   1068796f051bb0926f5661e8fe41ad42
#
_cell.length_a   1.000
_cell.length_b   1.000
_cell.length_c   1.000
_cell.angle_alpha   90.00
_cell.angle_beta   90.00
_cell.angle_gamma   90.00
#
_symmetry.space_group_name_H-M   'P 1'
#
loop_
_entity.id
_entity.type
_entity.pdbx_description
1 polymer ?
#
loop_
_entity_poly.entity_id
_entity_poly.type
_entity_poly.pdbx_seq_one_letter_code
_entity_poly.pdbx_strand_id
1 'polypeptide(L)'
;MSQVPKKYQKFSEKYPAIIKAYEEMGDAVHVAGPLDDKTRALIKLAISTGARLEGAVHSHARKALKAGVTKEEMRHAVLLALPTIGLPSMMAAMTWIDDIIGEE
;
A
#
# COMPACT_ATOMS: atom_id res chain seq x y z
N MET A 1 0.01 13.46 10.00
CA MET A 1 -0.71 13.30 8.74
C MET A 1 0.19 12.78 7.65
N SER A 2 -0.24 11.72 6.99
CA SER A 2 0.57 11.18 5.91
C SER A 2 0.50 12.08 4.68
N GLN A 3 1.63 12.24 4.03
CA GLN A 3 1.78 13.13 2.91
C GLN A 3 2.17 12.34 1.67
N VAL A 4 1.68 12.76 0.52
CA VAL A 4 2.16 12.24 -0.75
C VAL A 4 3.62 12.66 -0.91
N PRO A 5 4.52 11.73 -1.24
CA PRO A 5 5.94 12.07 -1.37
C PRO A 5 6.18 13.19 -2.39
N LYS A 6 7.14 14.05 -2.07
CA LYS A 6 7.47 15.18 -2.94
C LYS A 6 7.89 14.74 -4.33
N LYS A 7 8.59 13.62 -4.43
CA LYS A 7 9.00 13.09 -5.73
C LYS A 7 7.81 12.72 -6.59
N TYR A 8 6.77 12.14 -5.99
CA TYR A 8 5.55 11.81 -6.70
C TYR A 8 4.85 13.07 -7.18
N GLN A 9 4.77 14.08 -6.31
CA GLN A 9 4.16 15.36 -6.66
C GLN A 9 4.90 16.02 -7.82
N LYS A 10 6.24 16.04 -7.77
CA LYS A 10 7.04 16.62 -8.83
C LYS A 10 6.85 15.86 -10.15
N PHE A 11 6.81 14.54 -10.07
CA PHE A 11 6.57 13.72 -11.26
C PHE A 11 5.21 14.04 -11.86
N SER A 12 4.17 14.14 -11.01
CA SER A 12 2.81 14.44 -11.46
C SER A 12 2.73 15.81 -12.13
N GLU A 13 3.45 16.79 -11.60
CA GLU A 13 3.47 18.14 -12.16
C GLU A 13 4.21 18.17 -13.50
N LYS A 14 5.28 17.39 -13.61
CA LYS A 14 6.09 17.36 -14.82
C LYS A 14 5.44 16.55 -15.94
N TYR A 15 4.74 15.49 -15.57
CA TYR A 15 4.13 14.56 -16.54
C TYR A 15 2.65 14.33 -16.24
N PRO A 16 1.83 15.40 -16.33
CA PRO A 16 0.42 15.30 -15.93
C PRO A 16 -0.39 14.32 -16.77
N ALA A 17 -0.08 14.20 -18.06
CA ALA A 17 -0.81 13.27 -18.92
C ALA A 17 -0.53 11.82 -18.55
N ILE A 18 0.71 11.53 -18.15
CA ILE A 18 1.07 10.17 -17.73
C ILE A 18 0.36 9.82 -16.43
N ILE A 19 0.38 10.72 -15.45
CA ILE A 19 -0.28 10.46 -14.18
C ILE A 19 -1.78 10.30 -14.36
N LYS A 20 -2.38 11.13 -15.23
CA LYS A 20 -3.81 11.01 -15.51
C LYS A 20 -4.15 9.63 -16.06
N ALA A 21 -3.37 9.17 -17.05
CA ALA A 21 -3.57 7.86 -17.65
C ALA A 21 -3.39 6.74 -16.62
N TYR A 22 -2.39 6.88 -15.76
CA TYR A 22 -2.13 5.91 -14.71
C TYR A 22 -3.31 5.83 -13.73
N GLU A 23 -3.84 6.98 -13.31
CA GLU A 23 -4.97 7.01 -12.37
C GLU A 23 -6.23 6.44 -13.01
N GLU A 24 -6.46 6.72 -14.28
CA GLU A 24 -7.61 6.17 -15.00
C GLU A 24 -7.50 4.64 -15.10
N MET A 25 -6.30 4.14 -15.34
CA MET A 25 -6.06 2.70 -15.37
C MET A 25 -6.32 2.07 -14.02
N GLY A 26 -5.83 2.73 -12.96
CA GLY A 26 -6.06 2.26 -11.59
C GLY A 26 -7.53 2.19 -11.24
N ASP A 27 -8.30 3.22 -11.62
CA ASP A 27 -9.75 3.24 -11.38
C ASP A 27 -10.44 2.09 -12.11
N ALA A 28 -10.04 1.85 -13.36
CA ALA A 28 -10.63 0.76 -14.15
C ALA A 28 -10.33 -0.60 -13.53
N VAL A 29 -9.10 -0.79 -13.03
CA VAL A 29 -8.69 -2.03 -12.38
C VAL A 29 -9.51 -2.24 -11.09
N HIS A 30 -9.74 -1.17 -10.33
CA HIS A 30 -10.49 -1.27 -9.07
C HIS A 30 -11.92 -1.76 -9.25
N VAL A 31 -12.57 -1.37 -10.34
CA VAL A 31 -13.97 -1.77 -10.56
C VAL A 31 -14.11 -3.00 -11.45
N ALA A 32 -13.01 -3.64 -11.79
CA ALA A 32 -13.01 -4.77 -12.73
C ALA A 32 -13.56 -6.07 -12.14
N GLY A 33 -13.71 -6.15 -10.83
CA GLY A 33 -14.16 -7.37 -10.19
C GLY A 33 -14.94 -7.11 -8.90
N PRO A 34 -15.32 -8.19 -8.20
CA PRO A 34 -16.25 -8.09 -7.06
C PRO A 34 -15.61 -7.78 -5.71
N LEU A 35 -14.30 -7.59 -5.65
CA LEU A 35 -13.65 -7.34 -4.36
C LEU A 35 -14.00 -5.94 -3.87
N ASP A 36 -14.35 -5.82 -2.59
CA ASP A 36 -14.68 -4.54 -2.00
C ASP A 36 -13.43 -3.72 -1.69
N ASP A 37 -13.64 -2.47 -1.29
CA ASP A 37 -12.55 -1.52 -1.06
C ASP A 37 -11.56 -2.03 -0.03
N LYS A 38 -12.05 -2.56 1.07
CA LYS A 38 -11.23 -3.01 2.18
C LYS A 38 -10.36 -4.20 1.77
N THR A 39 -10.97 -5.17 1.10
CA THR A 39 -10.27 -6.35 0.63
C THR A 39 -9.21 -5.98 -0.40
N ARG A 40 -9.56 -5.11 -1.35
CA ARG A 40 -8.59 -4.64 -2.34
C ARG A 40 -7.40 -3.96 -1.68
N ALA A 41 -7.68 -3.11 -0.68
CA ALA A 41 -6.61 -2.40 0.02
C ALA A 41 -5.65 -3.35 0.71
N LEU A 42 -6.17 -4.38 1.37
CA LEU A 42 -5.33 -5.39 2.03
C LEU A 42 -4.50 -6.18 1.02
N ILE A 43 -5.12 -6.57 -0.09
CA ILE A 43 -4.42 -7.32 -1.13
C ILE A 43 -3.28 -6.49 -1.72
N LYS A 44 -3.53 -5.21 -1.98
CA LYS A 44 -2.50 -4.34 -2.56
C LYS A 44 -1.36 -4.09 -1.56
N LEU A 45 -1.68 -3.98 -0.28
CA LEU A 45 -0.66 -3.92 0.76
C LEU A 45 0.18 -5.19 0.76
N ALA A 46 -0.46 -6.34 0.67
CA ALA A 46 0.24 -7.63 0.66
C ALA A 46 1.12 -7.78 -0.58
N ILE A 47 0.63 -7.35 -1.74
CA ILE A 47 1.42 -7.39 -2.98
C ILE A 47 2.68 -6.54 -2.84
N SER A 48 2.53 -5.32 -2.33
CA SER A 48 3.68 -4.43 -2.15
C SER A 48 4.66 -4.95 -1.10
N THR A 49 4.16 -5.61 -0.07
CA THR A 49 4.99 -6.30 0.92
C THR A 49 5.81 -7.41 0.26
N GLY A 50 5.14 -8.24 -0.54
CA GLY A 50 5.80 -9.34 -1.24
C GLY A 50 6.83 -8.86 -2.26
N ALA A 51 6.56 -7.74 -2.90
CA ALA A 51 7.49 -7.13 -3.84
C ALA A 51 8.63 -6.39 -3.15
N ARG A 52 8.53 -6.20 -1.83
CA ARG A 52 9.55 -5.55 -1.00
C ARG A 52 9.80 -4.11 -1.44
N LEU A 53 8.71 -3.38 -1.71
CA LEU A 53 8.78 -1.99 -2.18
C LEU A 53 8.35 -1.06 -1.06
N GLU A 54 9.31 -0.46 -0.39
CA GLU A 54 9.06 0.40 0.77
C GLU A 54 8.04 1.49 0.47
N GLY A 55 8.24 2.22 -0.62
CA GLY A 55 7.34 3.32 -0.97
C GLY A 55 5.92 2.84 -1.24
N ALA A 56 5.79 1.68 -1.89
CA ALA A 56 4.47 1.11 -2.16
C ALA A 56 3.79 0.64 -0.88
N VAL A 57 4.56 0.05 0.05
CA VAL A 57 4.02 -0.36 1.35
C VAL A 57 3.49 0.87 2.08
N HIS A 58 4.26 1.96 2.12
CA HIS A 58 3.81 3.21 2.74
C HIS A 58 2.51 3.70 2.11
N SER A 59 2.47 3.76 0.78
CA SER A 59 1.31 4.25 0.04
C SER A 59 0.07 3.38 0.30
N HIS A 60 0.22 2.08 0.23
CA HIS A 60 -0.92 1.18 0.42
C HIS A 60 -1.34 1.07 1.87
N ALA A 61 -0.43 1.29 2.83
CA ALA A 61 -0.81 1.40 4.23
C ALA A 61 -1.71 2.62 4.45
N ARG A 62 -1.35 3.77 3.87
CA ARG A 62 -2.18 4.97 3.96
C ARG A 62 -3.57 4.75 3.35
N LYS A 63 -3.59 4.13 2.17
CA LYS A 63 -4.85 3.86 1.47
C LYS A 63 -5.71 2.85 2.22
N ALA A 64 -5.07 1.86 2.85
CA ALA A 64 -5.78 0.87 3.65
C ALA A 64 -6.48 1.52 4.84
N LEU A 65 -5.83 2.46 5.52
CA LEU A 65 -6.47 3.19 6.62
C LEU A 65 -7.71 3.92 6.11
N LYS A 66 -7.62 4.57 4.96
CA LYS A 66 -8.76 5.28 4.38
C LYS A 66 -9.91 4.34 4.00
N ALA A 67 -9.58 3.11 3.62
CA ALA A 67 -10.57 2.12 3.25
C ALA A 67 -11.20 1.42 4.46
N GLY A 68 -10.77 1.77 5.67
CA GLY A 68 -11.34 1.20 6.88
C GLY A 68 -10.63 -0.05 7.39
N VAL A 69 -9.47 -0.37 6.84
CA VAL A 69 -8.65 -1.47 7.35
C VAL A 69 -8.07 -1.04 8.69
N THR A 70 -8.18 -1.89 9.70
CA THR A 70 -7.65 -1.57 11.02
C THR A 70 -6.14 -1.80 11.06
N LYS A 71 -5.48 -1.16 12.01
CA LYS A 71 -4.03 -1.38 12.22
C LYS A 71 -3.73 -2.84 12.47
N GLU A 72 -4.60 -3.49 13.25
CA GLU A 72 -4.44 -4.90 13.58
C GLU A 72 -4.54 -5.78 12.33
N GLU A 73 -5.49 -5.46 11.46
CA GLU A 73 -5.65 -6.18 10.19
C GLU A 73 -4.43 -6.00 9.30
N MET A 74 -3.87 -4.79 9.26
CA MET A 74 -2.66 -4.54 8.47
C MET A 74 -1.47 -5.33 9.02
N ARG A 75 -1.30 -5.35 10.34
CA ARG A 75 -0.22 -6.11 10.94
C ARG A 75 -0.38 -7.60 10.67
N HIS A 76 -1.61 -8.08 10.71
CA HIS A 76 -1.87 -9.50 10.41
C HIS A 76 -1.52 -9.82 8.96
N ALA A 77 -1.90 -8.95 8.02
CA ALA A 77 -1.58 -9.15 6.61
C ALA A 77 -0.06 -9.24 6.40
N VAL A 78 0.71 -8.34 7.02
CA VAL A 78 2.16 -8.37 6.91
C VAL A 78 2.75 -9.58 7.61
N LEU A 79 2.18 -9.97 8.76
CA LEU A 79 2.64 -11.14 9.51
C LEU A 79 2.56 -12.42 8.66
N LEU A 80 1.59 -12.50 7.75
CA LEU A 80 1.45 -13.66 6.87
C LEU A 80 2.64 -13.83 5.92
N ALA A 81 3.45 -12.79 5.75
CA ALA A 81 4.68 -12.89 4.97
C ALA A 81 5.73 -13.76 5.68
N LEU A 82 5.65 -13.91 7.02
CA LEU A 82 6.67 -14.66 7.76
C LEU A 82 6.82 -16.09 7.26
N PRO A 83 5.75 -16.90 7.19
CA PRO A 83 5.90 -18.26 6.68
C PRO A 83 5.94 -18.34 5.15
N THR A 84 5.78 -17.21 4.46
CA THR A 84 5.68 -17.17 3.01
C THR A 84 6.99 -16.76 2.35
N ILE A 85 7.59 -15.66 2.82
CA ILE A 85 8.81 -15.12 2.23
C ILE A 85 9.93 -14.88 3.24
N GLY A 86 9.71 -15.24 4.51
CA GLY A 86 10.77 -15.25 5.51
C GLY A 86 10.77 -14.07 6.45
N LEU A 87 11.49 -14.25 7.57
CA LEU A 87 11.54 -13.27 8.65
C LEU A 87 12.13 -11.92 8.22
N PRO A 88 13.25 -11.86 7.49
CA PRO A 88 13.81 -10.54 7.16
C PRO A 88 12.84 -9.68 6.34
N SER A 89 12.16 -10.26 5.37
CA SER A 89 11.21 -9.53 4.54
C SER A 89 10.00 -9.08 5.34
N MET A 90 9.50 -9.96 6.22
CA MET A 90 8.36 -9.61 7.08
C MET A 90 8.74 -8.48 8.03
N MET A 91 9.91 -8.54 8.66
CA MET A 91 10.35 -7.50 9.58
C MET A 91 10.51 -6.16 8.89
N ALA A 92 11.05 -6.15 7.68
CA ALA A 92 11.17 -4.91 6.91
C ALA A 92 9.79 -4.30 6.66
N ALA A 93 8.85 -5.12 6.18
CA ALA A 93 7.50 -4.63 5.89
C ALA A 93 6.79 -4.15 7.16
N MET A 94 6.99 -4.86 8.28
CA MET A 94 6.40 -4.46 9.55
C MET A 94 6.91 -3.08 9.97
N THR A 95 8.22 -2.85 9.80
CA THR A 95 8.80 -1.54 10.07
C THR A 95 8.16 -0.46 9.20
N TRP A 96 7.97 -0.76 7.92
CA TRP A 96 7.42 0.21 6.98
C TRP A 96 5.95 0.54 7.27
N ILE A 97 5.14 -0.45 7.67
CA ILE A 97 3.76 -0.10 8.04
C ILE A 97 3.72 0.68 9.35
N ASP A 98 4.62 0.38 10.28
CA ASP A 98 4.70 1.14 11.53
C ASP A 98 5.04 2.61 11.29
N ASP A 99 5.79 2.91 10.23
CA ASP A 99 6.06 4.31 9.85
C ASP A 99 4.75 5.07 9.59
N ILE A 100 3.72 4.37 9.15
CA ILE A 100 2.44 4.97 8.79
C ILE A 100 1.41 4.85 9.91
N ILE A 101 1.32 3.69 10.54
CA ILE A 101 0.26 3.44 11.53
C ILE A 101 0.74 3.58 12.97
N GLY A 102 2.03 3.75 13.18
CA GLY A 102 2.63 3.86 14.49
C GLY A 102 2.90 2.51 15.12
N GLU A 103 3.90 2.50 15.98
CA GLU A 103 4.21 1.30 16.76
C GLU A 103 3.24 1.16 17.90
N GLU A 104 3.04 -0.08 18.32
CA GLU A 104 2.28 -0.33 19.52
C GLU A 104 2.70 -1.53 20.22
#